data_6da5deabadb96b17db86bc1c789abd12
#
_entry.id   6da5deabadb96b17db86bc1c789abd12
#
_cell.length_a   1.000
_cell.length_b   1.000
_cell.length_c   1.000
_cell.angle_alpha   90.00
_cell.angle_beta   90.00
_cell.angle_gamma   90.00
#
_symmetry.space_group_name_H-M   'P 1'
#
loop_
_entity.id
_entity.type
_entity.pdbx_description
1 polymer ?
#
loop_
_entity_poly.entity_id
_entity_poly.type
_entity_poly.pdbx_seq_one_letter_code
_entity_poly.pdbx_strand_id
1 'polypeptide(L)'
;MSRKNLNGVHIPHRKNTAGMQAIKMPPPATVTIPMSMHIGKPANCIVAVGDHVNVGQMIGEPGGFVSSPVFASVSGTVKKIVPMLQFMGATCQAVVIESDGQMTVADTVKAPEITDYASFINAVRDSGVVGLGGATFPTAVKLDVKDTSRIQEIIINGAECEGYITSDHRTMLDRTDEVVEGCRLLEKWLDVKKIIIAIEDNKPDCIEKMKAAAANDEHVEVRALPCMYPQGGEKVLIYHTTGKIMPEGKLP
;
A
#
# COMPACT_ATOMS: atom_id res chain seq x y z
N MET A 1 -27.68 18.56 4.30
CA MET A 1 -28.46 17.32 4.06
C MET A 1 -27.97 16.26 5.03
N SER A 2 -28.89 15.57 5.75
CA SER A 2 -28.51 14.45 6.61
C SER A 2 -27.92 13.34 5.74
N ARG A 3 -26.69 12.88 6.07
CA ARG A 3 -26.08 11.74 5.36
C ARG A 3 -26.94 10.51 5.59
N LYS A 4 -27.34 9.82 4.51
CA LYS A 4 -28.00 8.52 4.66
C LYS A 4 -26.98 7.54 5.26
N ASN A 5 -27.34 6.90 6.36
CA ASN A 5 -26.52 5.78 6.86
C ASN A 5 -26.58 4.66 5.83
N LEU A 6 -25.41 4.22 5.36
CA LEU A 6 -25.32 3.02 4.56
C LEU A 6 -25.54 1.82 5.48
N ASN A 7 -26.37 0.88 5.04
CA ASN A 7 -26.59 -0.36 5.78
C ASN A 7 -25.39 -1.29 5.54
N GLY A 8 -24.39 -1.20 6.42
CA GLY A 8 -23.27 -2.13 6.43
C GLY A 8 -23.61 -3.39 7.21
N VAL A 9 -22.76 -4.38 7.07
CA VAL A 9 -22.83 -5.63 7.84
C VAL A 9 -21.96 -5.48 9.08
N HIS A 10 -22.51 -5.80 10.25
CA HIS A 10 -21.72 -5.95 11.46
C HIS A 10 -21.14 -7.36 11.50
N ILE A 11 -19.83 -7.47 11.31
CA ILE A 11 -19.10 -8.73 11.46
C ILE A 11 -18.46 -8.80 12.85
N PRO A 12 -18.42 -9.98 13.50
CA PRO A 12 -17.78 -10.13 14.79
C PRO A 12 -16.30 -9.76 14.73
N HIS A 13 -15.87 -8.82 15.57
CA HIS A 13 -14.46 -8.45 15.68
C HIS A 13 -13.72 -9.50 16.51
N ARG A 14 -12.79 -10.18 15.86
CA ARG A 14 -11.89 -11.16 16.48
C ARG A 14 -10.44 -10.70 16.35
N LYS A 15 -10.22 -9.41 16.59
CA LYS A 15 -8.92 -8.72 16.48
C LYS A 15 -8.02 -9.00 17.70
N ASN A 16 -7.80 -10.28 17.98
CA ASN A 16 -7.07 -10.74 19.17
C ASN A 16 -5.60 -10.27 19.21
N THR A 17 -5.05 -9.86 18.08
CA THR A 17 -3.68 -9.35 17.94
C THR A 17 -3.59 -7.82 18.07
N ALA A 18 -4.68 -7.10 18.29
CA ALA A 18 -4.70 -5.62 18.34
C ALA A 18 -3.70 -5.04 19.36
N GLY A 19 -3.61 -5.65 20.56
CA GLY A 19 -2.67 -5.25 21.60
C GLY A 19 -1.27 -5.87 21.51
N MET A 20 -0.99 -6.66 20.46
CA MET A 20 0.30 -7.35 20.32
C MET A 20 1.28 -6.50 19.53
N GLN A 21 2.55 -6.56 19.88
CA GLN A 21 3.61 -5.98 19.06
C GLN A 21 3.89 -6.86 17.84
N ALA A 22 4.30 -6.23 16.74
CA ALA A 22 4.76 -6.96 15.56
C ALA A 22 6.06 -7.74 15.90
N ILE A 23 6.11 -9.00 15.48
CA ILE A 23 7.29 -9.84 15.61
C ILE A 23 8.03 -9.83 14.29
N LYS A 24 9.33 -9.48 14.34
CA LYS A 24 10.18 -9.53 13.15
C LYS A 24 10.47 -10.99 12.82
N MET A 25 10.02 -11.41 11.64
CA MET A 25 10.31 -12.75 11.11
C MET A 25 11.83 -12.88 10.84
N PRO A 26 12.49 -13.95 11.28
CA PRO A 26 13.87 -14.21 10.88
C PRO A 26 13.96 -14.43 9.37
N PRO A 27 15.11 -14.11 8.72
CA PRO A 27 15.29 -14.37 7.31
C PRO A 27 15.01 -15.84 6.98
N PRO A 28 14.10 -16.15 6.05
CA PRO A 28 13.82 -17.53 5.66
C PRO A 28 14.98 -18.07 4.81
N ALA A 29 15.20 -19.39 4.87
CA ALA A 29 16.22 -20.05 4.05
C ALA A 29 15.92 -19.99 2.55
N THR A 30 14.64 -19.87 2.19
CA THR A 30 14.20 -19.80 0.79
C THR A 30 12.96 -18.92 0.68
N VAL A 31 12.91 -18.11 -0.36
CA VAL A 31 11.71 -17.35 -0.74
C VAL A 31 11.28 -17.71 -2.16
N THR A 32 9.98 -17.64 -2.42
CA THR A 32 9.40 -17.78 -3.76
C THR A 32 8.63 -16.50 -4.07
N ILE A 33 9.10 -15.73 -5.03
CA ILE A 33 8.57 -14.39 -5.35
C ILE A 33 7.87 -14.46 -6.71
N PRO A 34 6.53 -14.37 -6.74
CA PRO A 34 5.80 -14.38 -8.01
C PRO A 34 5.96 -13.06 -8.76
N MET A 35 5.97 -13.12 -10.08
CA MET A 35 6.01 -11.93 -10.95
C MET A 35 4.64 -11.25 -11.07
N SER A 36 3.58 -11.84 -10.53
CA SER A 36 2.22 -11.27 -10.46
C SER A 36 1.85 -11.00 -9.00
N MET A 37 2.30 -9.89 -8.46
CA MET A 37 2.03 -9.44 -7.09
C MET A 37 1.11 -8.20 -7.03
N HIS A 38 0.54 -7.80 -8.17
CA HIS A 38 -0.32 -6.62 -8.32
C HIS A 38 -1.33 -6.86 -9.44
N ILE A 39 -2.39 -6.06 -9.48
CA ILE A 39 -3.33 -6.06 -10.59
C ILE A 39 -2.69 -5.50 -11.86
N GLY A 40 -3.14 -5.95 -13.02
CA GLY A 40 -2.64 -5.55 -14.33
C GLY A 40 -1.70 -6.60 -14.92
N LYS A 41 -0.73 -6.16 -15.75
CA LYS A 41 0.17 -7.09 -16.42
C LYS A 41 1.28 -7.55 -15.47
N PRO A 42 1.53 -8.86 -15.32
CA PRO A 42 2.65 -9.36 -14.52
C PRO A 42 3.97 -8.69 -14.89
N ALA A 43 4.89 -8.57 -13.93
CA ALA A 43 6.25 -8.15 -14.20
C ALA A 43 6.97 -9.19 -15.09
N ASN A 44 7.89 -8.72 -15.93
CA ASN A 44 8.77 -9.59 -16.71
C ASN A 44 9.97 -9.97 -15.83
N CYS A 45 10.24 -11.25 -15.66
CA CYS A 45 11.42 -11.71 -14.93
C CYS A 45 12.69 -11.31 -15.67
N ILE A 46 13.64 -10.66 -14.99
CA ILE A 46 14.90 -10.15 -15.56
C ILE A 46 16.14 -10.84 -14.99
N VAL A 47 15.96 -11.86 -14.17
CA VAL A 47 17.06 -12.64 -13.58
C VAL A 47 17.07 -14.07 -14.12
N ALA A 48 18.21 -14.74 -14.05
CA ALA A 48 18.41 -16.11 -14.47
C ALA A 48 18.78 -17.02 -13.29
N VAL A 49 18.61 -18.33 -13.47
CA VAL A 49 19.08 -19.33 -12.50
C VAL A 49 20.60 -19.24 -12.40
N GLY A 50 21.09 -19.16 -11.15
CA GLY A 50 22.49 -18.97 -10.83
C GLY A 50 22.87 -17.53 -10.48
N ASP A 51 22.04 -16.53 -10.81
CA ASP A 51 22.30 -15.14 -10.45
C ASP A 51 22.29 -14.98 -8.92
N HIS A 52 23.25 -14.18 -8.41
CA HIS A 52 23.20 -13.67 -7.05
C HIS A 52 22.45 -12.34 -7.04
N VAL A 53 21.52 -12.19 -6.09
CA VAL A 53 20.71 -10.97 -5.91
C VAL A 53 20.82 -10.46 -4.49
N ASN A 54 20.65 -9.15 -4.32
CA ASN A 54 20.65 -8.47 -3.04
C ASN A 54 19.24 -7.97 -2.68
N VAL A 55 19.00 -7.70 -1.39
CA VAL A 55 17.72 -7.15 -0.91
C VAL A 55 17.41 -5.83 -1.62
N GLY A 56 16.21 -5.70 -2.16
CA GLY A 56 15.78 -4.51 -2.91
C GLY A 56 16.30 -4.45 -4.36
N GLN A 57 17.06 -5.45 -4.81
CA GLN A 57 17.41 -5.56 -6.24
C GLN A 57 16.17 -5.93 -7.05
N MET A 58 15.95 -5.21 -8.16
CA MET A 58 14.86 -5.53 -9.09
C MET A 58 15.12 -6.90 -9.74
N ILE A 59 14.15 -7.79 -9.64
CA ILE A 59 14.14 -9.13 -10.24
C ILE A 59 13.04 -9.29 -11.29
N GLY A 60 12.10 -8.34 -11.31
CA GLY A 60 11.04 -8.25 -12.30
C GLY A 60 10.79 -6.81 -12.69
N GLU A 61 10.87 -6.48 -13.98
CA GLU A 61 10.55 -5.16 -14.52
C GLU A 61 9.06 -5.04 -14.84
N PRO A 62 8.46 -3.84 -14.81
CA PRO A 62 7.05 -3.66 -15.14
C PRO A 62 6.71 -4.20 -16.54
N GLY A 63 5.70 -5.07 -16.63
CA GLY A 63 5.28 -5.69 -17.89
C GLY A 63 4.38 -4.81 -18.77
N GLY A 64 3.94 -3.64 -18.27
CA GLY A 64 3.04 -2.72 -18.99
C GLY A 64 2.71 -1.46 -18.20
N PHE A 65 1.74 -0.68 -18.69
CA PHE A 65 1.36 0.58 -18.04
C PHE A 65 0.81 0.36 -16.63
N VAL A 66 -0.16 -0.56 -16.48
CA VAL A 66 -0.63 -1.00 -15.14
C VAL A 66 0.20 -2.22 -14.76
N SER A 67 1.30 -1.97 -14.11
CA SER A 67 2.28 -2.94 -13.63
C SER A 67 3.19 -2.28 -12.61
N SER A 68 3.95 -3.07 -11.87
CA SER A 68 4.91 -2.60 -10.86
C SER A 68 6.17 -3.46 -10.89
N PRO A 69 7.35 -2.91 -10.60
CA PRO A 69 8.55 -3.73 -10.45
C PRO A 69 8.42 -4.69 -9.25
N VAL A 70 9.15 -5.79 -9.32
CA VAL A 70 9.25 -6.79 -8.25
C VAL A 70 10.69 -6.90 -7.81
N PHE A 71 10.91 -6.93 -6.49
CA PHE A 71 12.23 -6.88 -5.88
C PHE A 71 12.53 -8.14 -5.06
N ALA A 72 13.82 -8.47 -4.95
CA ALA A 72 14.28 -9.51 -4.06
C ALA A 72 14.09 -9.09 -2.58
N SER A 73 13.46 -9.94 -1.79
CA SER A 73 13.24 -9.71 -0.36
C SER A 73 14.35 -10.26 0.53
N VAL A 74 15.27 -11.03 -0.04
CA VAL A 74 16.47 -11.58 0.63
C VAL A 74 17.67 -11.43 -0.28
N SER A 75 18.89 -11.44 0.29
CA SER A 75 20.09 -11.69 -0.51
C SER A 75 20.34 -13.19 -0.66
N GLY A 76 20.88 -13.60 -1.82
CA GLY A 76 21.13 -15.01 -2.10
C GLY A 76 21.15 -15.36 -3.59
N THR A 77 21.01 -16.64 -3.89
CA THR A 77 21.14 -17.16 -5.25
C THR A 77 19.77 -17.60 -5.81
N VAL A 78 19.47 -17.19 -7.02
CA VAL A 78 18.32 -17.67 -7.79
C VAL A 78 18.51 -19.15 -8.12
N LYS A 79 17.71 -20.01 -7.52
CA LYS A 79 17.82 -21.47 -7.72
C LYS A 79 16.92 -21.99 -8.82
N LYS A 80 15.74 -21.39 -8.97
CA LYS A 80 14.74 -21.84 -9.96
C LYS A 80 13.87 -20.65 -10.40
N ILE A 81 13.36 -20.76 -11.61
CA ILE A 81 12.25 -19.95 -12.12
C ILE A 81 11.16 -20.94 -12.49
N VAL A 82 10.03 -20.89 -11.79
CA VAL A 82 8.98 -21.91 -11.89
C VAL A 82 7.61 -21.30 -12.17
N PRO A 83 6.71 -22.03 -12.83
CA PRO A 83 5.31 -21.60 -12.89
C PRO A 83 4.67 -21.70 -11.51
N MET A 84 3.90 -20.68 -11.12
CA MET A 84 3.15 -20.63 -9.86
C MET A 84 1.69 -20.32 -10.13
N LEU A 85 0.81 -21.16 -9.58
CA LEU A 85 -0.63 -20.96 -9.67
C LEU A 85 -1.05 -19.80 -8.77
N GLN A 86 -1.82 -18.86 -9.33
CA GLN A 86 -2.40 -17.73 -8.61
C GLN A 86 -3.82 -18.08 -8.12
N PHE A 87 -4.31 -17.34 -7.13
CA PHE A 87 -5.62 -17.60 -6.51
C PHE A 87 -6.80 -17.56 -7.51
N MET A 88 -6.69 -16.83 -8.61
CA MET A 88 -7.69 -16.76 -9.69
C MET A 88 -7.54 -17.88 -10.74
N GLY A 89 -6.66 -18.86 -10.53
CA GLY A 89 -6.43 -19.97 -11.45
C GLY A 89 -5.47 -19.65 -12.60
N ALA A 90 -5.01 -18.43 -12.77
CA ALA A 90 -3.96 -18.06 -13.72
C ALA A 90 -2.58 -18.55 -13.22
N THR A 91 -1.63 -18.72 -14.13
CA THR A 91 -0.25 -19.07 -13.81
C THR A 91 0.67 -17.91 -14.13
N CYS A 92 1.60 -17.60 -13.23
CA CYS A 92 2.70 -16.65 -13.48
C CYS A 92 4.06 -17.29 -13.23
N GLN A 93 5.13 -16.66 -13.71
CA GLN A 93 6.48 -17.03 -13.28
C GLN A 93 6.71 -16.64 -11.83
N ALA A 94 7.48 -17.45 -11.09
CA ALA A 94 7.97 -17.12 -9.77
C ALA A 94 9.46 -17.44 -9.66
N VAL A 95 10.21 -16.55 -9.03
CA VAL A 95 11.64 -16.67 -8.77
C VAL A 95 11.86 -17.28 -7.42
N VAL A 96 12.57 -18.39 -7.34
CA VAL A 96 12.96 -19.06 -6.09
C VAL A 96 14.39 -18.68 -5.76
N ILE A 97 14.56 -18.01 -4.61
CA ILE A 97 15.87 -17.55 -4.13
C ILE A 97 16.22 -18.33 -2.85
N GLU A 98 17.38 -18.98 -2.85
CA GLU A 98 17.98 -19.52 -1.64
C GLU A 98 18.75 -18.40 -0.95
N SER A 99 18.33 -18.05 0.26
CA SER A 99 18.94 -16.97 1.03
C SER A 99 20.33 -17.36 1.52
N ASP A 100 21.27 -16.43 1.47
CA ASP A 100 22.59 -16.56 2.10
C ASP A 100 22.58 -16.15 3.60
N GLY A 101 21.43 -15.67 4.09
CA GLY A 101 21.24 -15.20 5.47
C GLY A 101 21.90 -13.85 5.78
N GLN A 102 22.64 -13.25 4.82
CA GLN A 102 23.38 -11.99 5.05
C GLN A 102 22.46 -10.76 5.00
N MET A 103 21.36 -10.85 4.24
CA MET A 103 20.43 -9.74 4.01
C MET A 103 21.13 -8.49 3.46
N THR A 104 22.13 -8.69 2.61
CA THR A 104 22.88 -7.61 1.96
C THR A 104 21.95 -6.77 1.10
N VAL A 105 21.90 -5.47 1.34
CA VAL A 105 21.08 -4.53 0.58
C VAL A 105 21.80 -4.17 -0.71
N ALA A 106 21.04 -4.06 -1.81
CA ALA A 106 21.58 -3.67 -3.11
C ALA A 106 22.01 -2.19 -3.11
N ASP A 107 23.12 -1.87 -3.77
CA ASP A 107 23.64 -0.50 -3.91
C ASP A 107 22.68 0.44 -4.65
N THR A 108 21.71 -0.12 -5.36
CA THR A 108 20.64 0.62 -6.03
C THR A 108 19.56 1.14 -5.09
N VAL A 109 19.49 0.60 -3.86
CA VAL A 109 18.54 1.04 -2.84
C VAL A 109 19.05 2.33 -2.19
N LYS A 110 18.59 3.45 -2.70
CA LYS A 110 18.94 4.79 -2.21
C LYS A 110 17.75 5.72 -2.32
N ALA A 111 17.77 6.81 -1.54
CA ALA A 111 16.74 7.84 -1.63
C ALA A 111 16.70 8.41 -3.07
N PRO A 112 15.50 8.54 -3.66
CA PRO A 112 15.36 9.12 -4.99
C PRO A 112 15.60 10.65 -4.93
N GLU A 113 16.11 11.21 -6.01
CA GLU A 113 16.13 12.65 -6.20
C GLU A 113 14.80 13.09 -6.81
N ILE A 114 14.05 13.93 -6.07
CA ILE A 114 12.72 14.39 -6.47
C ILE A 114 12.74 15.91 -6.54
N THR A 115 12.59 16.44 -7.76
CA THR A 115 12.65 17.87 -8.05
C THR A 115 11.32 18.45 -8.54
N ASP A 116 10.43 17.60 -9.07
CA ASP A 116 9.14 17.97 -9.62
C ASP A 116 8.13 16.82 -9.54
N TYR A 117 6.90 17.07 -9.98
CA TYR A 117 5.83 16.06 -9.98
C TYR A 117 6.18 14.83 -10.83
N ALA A 118 6.82 15.00 -11.99
CA ALA A 118 7.16 13.88 -12.86
C ALA A 118 8.21 12.96 -12.22
N SER A 119 9.24 13.54 -11.60
CA SER A 119 10.25 12.78 -10.85
C SER A 119 9.66 12.13 -9.60
N PHE A 120 8.67 12.75 -8.93
CA PHE A 120 7.92 12.12 -7.84
C PHE A 120 7.17 10.88 -8.33
N ILE A 121 6.41 10.95 -9.42
CA ILE A 121 5.69 9.80 -9.98
C ILE A 121 6.65 8.68 -10.39
N ASN A 122 7.80 9.04 -10.98
CA ASN A 122 8.83 8.06 -11.34
C ASN A 122 9.42 7.41 -10.07
N ALA A 123 9.73 8.17 -9.03
CA ALA A 123 10.21 7.64 -7.76
C ALA A 123 9.22 6.65 -7.12
N VAL A 124 7.92 6.98 -7.12
CA VAL A 124 6.86 6.08 -6.65
C VAL A 124 6.77 4.82 -7.52
N ARG A 125 6.92 4.96 -8.85
CA ARG A 125 6.92 3.80 -9.77
C ARG A 125 8.11 2.89 -9.52
N ASP A 126 9.31 3.46 -9.42
CA ASP A 126 10.55 2.73 -9.24
C ASP A 126 10.67 2.08 -7.84
N SER A 127 9.97 2.62 -6.84
CA SER A 127 9.88 2.01 -5.52
C SER A 127 9.02 0.75 -5.47
N GLY A 128 8.20 0.49 -6.49
CA GLY A 128 7.31 -0.67 -6.55
C GLY A 128 6.15 -0.65 -5.57
N VAL A 129 5.80 0.52 -5.02
CA VAL A 129 4.69 0.64 -4.06
C VAL A 129 3.35 0.33 -4.73
N VAL A 130 2.61 -0.58 -4.12
CA VAL A 130 1.26 -0.98 -4.52
C VAL A 130 0.31 -0.91 -3.32
N GLY A 131 -0.99 -0.83 -3.57
CA GLY A 131 -1.99 -0.87 -2.50
C GLY A 131 -2.00 -2.23 -1.81
N LEU A 132 -2.01 -2.26 -0.48
CA LEU A 132 -1.96 -3.51 0.31
C LEU A 132 -3.31 -3.95 0.88
N GLY A 133 -4.35 -3.12 0.78
CA GLY A 133 -5.68 -3.40 1.32
C GLY A 133 -6.71 -3.90 0.29
N GLY A 134 -6.30 -4.46 -0.84
CA GLY A 134 -7.27 -4.89 -1.86
C GLY A 134 -6.62 -5.42 -3.12
N ALA A 135 -6.91 -4.80 -4.28
CA ALA A 135 -6.47 -5.26 -5.60
C ALA A 135 -4.95 -5.10 -5.86
N THR A 136 -4.17 -4.65 -4.90
CA THR A 136 -2.73 -4.36 -5.06
C THR A 136 -2.45 -3.47 -6.28
N PHE A 137 -3.21 -2.37 -6.38
CA PHE A 137 -3.12 -1.46 -7.51
C PHE A 137 -1.81 -0.66 -7.45
N PRO A 138 -1.05 -0.53 -8.56
CA PRO A 138 0.20 0.24 -8.58
C PRO A 138 -0.04 1.70 -8.20
N THR A 139 0.61 2.17 -7.13
CA THR A 139 0.38 3.51 -6.56
C THR A 139 0.81 4.61 -7.53
N ALA A 140 1.89 4.42 -8.29
CA ALA A 140 2.31 5.38 -9.31
C ALA A 140 1.23 5.62 -10.38
N VAL A 141 0.50 4.57 -10.79
CA VAL A 141 -0.60 4.71 -11.76
C VAL A 141 -1.79 5.44 -11.16
N LYS A 142 -2.06 5.23 -9.86
CA LYS A 142 -3.13 5.94 -9.14
C LYS A 142 -2.81 7.43 -9.01
N LEU A 143 -1.56 7.79 -8.75
CA LEU A 143 -1.12 9.16 -8.53
C LEU A 143 -0.79 9.92 -9.82
N ASP A 144 -0.59 9.23 -10.96
CA ASP A 144 -0.25 9.83 -12.25
C ASP A 144 -1.52 10.44 -12.90
N VAL A 145 -1.95 11.56 -12.38
CA VAL A 145 -3.13 12.31 -12.86
C VAL A 145 -2.71 13.40 -13.84
N LYS A 146 -3.46 13.55 -14.93
CA LYS A 146 -3.15 14.54 -15.97
C LYS A 146 -3.25 15.98 -15.49
N ASP A 147 -4.10 16.24 -14.51
CA ASP A 147 -4.39 17.59 -14.01
C ASP A 147 -4.65 17.50 -12.49
N THR A 148 -3.61 17.79 -11.71
CA THR A 148 -3.66 17.76 -10.24
C THR A 148 -4.60 18.81 -9.65
N SER A 149 -4.86 19.92 -10.37
CA SER A 149 -5.80 20.96 -9.91
C SER A 149 -7.23 20.46 -9.73
N ARG A 150 -7.56 19.31 -10.31
CA ARG A 150 -8.87 18.65 -10.18
C ARG A 150 -9.01 17.80 -8.92
N ILE A 151 -7.90 17.51 -8.24
CA ILE A 151 -7.93 16.75 -6.99
C ILE A 151 -8.46 17.66 -5.89
N GLN A 152 -9.63 17.35 -5.36
CA GLN A 152 -10.25 18.16 -4.31
C GLN A 152 -9.79 17.72 -2.92
N GLU A 153 -9.60 16.43 -2.72
CA GLU A 153 -9.21 15.84 -1.45
C GLU A 153 -8.61 14.45 -1.67
N ILE A 154 -7.70 14.06 -0.81
CA ILE A 154 -7.12 12.72 -0.75
C ILE A 154 -7.64 12.04 0.52
N ILE A 155 -8.01 10.78 0.41
CA ILE A 155 -8.45 9.98 1.56
C ILE A 155 -7.45 8.84 1.76
N ILE A 156 -6.79 8.86 2.91
CA ILE A 156 -5.94 7.76 3.37
C ILE A 156 -6.85 6.74 4.06
N ASN A 157 -6.92 5.57 3.48
CA ASN A 157 -7.77 4.49 3.96
C ASN A 157 -7.11 3.78 5.15
N GLY A 158 -7.48 4.17 6.35
CA GLY A 158 -7.12 3.51 7.60
C GLY A 158 -8.26 2.65 8.18
N ALA A 159 -9.29 2.37 7.37
CA ALA A 159 -10.38 1.48 7.76
C ALA A 159 -9.95 0.02 7.51
N GLU A 160 -9.76 -0.73 8.58
CA GLU A 160 -9.41 -2.14 8.57
C GLU A 160 -10.62 -2.93 9.07
N CYS A 161 -11.61 -3.08 8.16
CA CYS A 161 -12.94 -3.59 8.49
C CYS A 161 -13.05 -5.12 8.50
N GLU A 162 -12.01 -5.85 8.11
CA GLU A 162 -11.95 -7.31 8.19
C GLU A 162 -11.87 -7.79 9.65
N GLY A 163 -12.60 -8.84 9.98
CA GLY A 163 -12.83 -9.25 11.37
C GLY A 163 -11.59 -9.69 12.16
N TYR A 164 -10.51 -10.14 11.49
CA TYR A 164 -9.34 -10.72 12.14
C TYR A 164 -8.06 -9.89 12.00
N ILE A 165 -7.96 -9.04 10.99
CA ILE A 165 -6.73 -8.32 10.62
C ILE A 165 -6.49 -7.14 11.57
N THR A 166 -5.22 -6.93 11.96
CA THR A 166 -4.74 -5.81 12.79
C THR A 166 -3.41 -5.23 12.25
N SER A 167 -3.11 -5.42 10.97
CA SER A 167 -1.88 -4.95 10.34
C SER A 167 -1.86 -3.43 10.17
N ASP A 168 -2.97 -2.84 9.71
CA ASP A 168 -3.08 -1.38 9.54
C ASP A 168 -3.13 -0.68 10.90
N HIS A 169 -3.85 -1.27 11.87
CA HIS A 169 -3.85 -0.84 13.25
C HIS A 169 -2.40 -0.75 13.77
N ARG A 170 -1.63 -1.83 13.60
CA ARG A 170 -0.24 -1.88 14.06
C ARG A 170 0.67 -0.91 13.31
N THR A 171 0.49 -0.78 12.00
CA THR A 171 1.24 0.17 11.18
C THR A 171 0.99 1.61 11.63
N MET A 172 -0.26 2.00 11.84
CA MET A 172 -0.61 3.33 12.33
C MET A 172 -0.02 3.63 13.72
N LEU A 173 0.10 2.63 14.60
CA LEU A 173 0.70 2.80 15.92
C LEU A 173 2.23 2.80 15.88
N ASP A 174 2.86 1.91 15.13
CA ASP A 174 4.32 1.73 15.17
C ASP A 174 5.04 2.68 14.23
N ARG A 175 4.39 3.12 13.16
CA ARG A 175 4.96 3.94 12.09
C ARG A 175 4.14 5.22 11.83
N THR A 176 3.59 5.80 12.88
CA THR A 176 2.72 6.98 12.82
C THR A 176 3.33 8.13 12.03
N ASP A 177 4.59 8.47 12.33
CA ASP A 177 5.29 9.60 11.70
C ASP A 177 5.51 9.36 10.21
N GLU A 178 5.75 8.11 9.80
CA GLU A 178 5.91 7.75 8.39
C GLU A 178 4.58 7.86 7.62
N VAL A 179 3.44 7.52 8.25
CA VAL A 179 2.13 7.70 7.63
C VAL A 179 1.82 9.19 7.42
N VAL A 180 2.11 10.03 8.41
CA VAL A 180 1.93 11.48 8.31
C VAL A 180 2.90 12.08 7.28
N GLU A 181 4.15 11.62 7.23
CA GLU A 181 5.11 12.05 6.22
C GLU A 181 4.66 11.68 4.80
N GLY A 182 4.05 10.51 4.63
CA GLY A 182 3.39 10.13 3.37
C GLY A 182 2.30 11.13 2.96
N CYS A 183 1.52 11.64 3.91
CA CYS A 183 0.53 12.70 3.64
C CYS A 183 1.21 14.00 3.17
N ARG A 184 2.30 14.42 3.82
CA ARG A 184 3.06 15.61 3.44
C ARG A 184 3.66 15.51 2.03
N LEU A 185 4.14 14.32 1.66
CA LEU A 185 4.62 14.07 0.29
C LEU A 185 3.51 14.21 -0.74
N LEU A 186 2.31 13.67 -0.45
CA LEU A 186 1.14 13.81 -1.33
C LEU A 186 0.68 15.27 -1.42
N GLU A 187 0.63 15.99 -0.31
CA GLU A 187 0.31 17.42 -0.28
C GLU A 187 1.26 18.21 -1.17
N LYS A 188 2.56 18.02 -0.96
CA LYS A 188 3.61 18.75 -1.67
C LYS A 188 3.57 18.52 -3.18
N TRP A 189 3.47 17.27 -3.62
CA TRP A 189 3.67 16.93 -5.03
C TRP A 189 2.38 16.91 -5.85
N LEU A 190 1.21 16.79 -5.19
CA LEU A 190 -0.09 16.85 -5.84
C LEU A 190 -0.79 18.20 -5.64
N ASP A 191 -0.20 19.11 -4.85
CA ASP A 191 -0.76 20.42 -4.46
C ASP A 191 -2.18 20.33 -3.89
N VAL A 192 -2.44 19.30 -3.07
CA VAL A 192 -3.76 19.06 -2.47
C VAL A 192 -3.84 19.75 -1.12
N LYS A 193 -4.92 20.49 -0.87
CA LYS A 193 -5.14 21.26 0.37
C LYS A 193 -6.05 20.55 1.37
N LYS A 194 -6.35 19.28 1.13
CA LYS A 194 -7.15 18.50 2.07
C LYS A 194 -6.83 17.02 1.97
N ILE A 195 -6.30 16.47 3.04
CA ILE A 195 -6.01 15.03 3.20
C ILE A 195 -6.78 14.54 4.43
N ILE A 196 -7.50 13.46 4.28
CA ILE A 196 -8.30 12.85 5.36
C ILE A 196 -7.72 11.47 5.67
N ILE A 197 -7.17 11.29 6.86
CA ILE A 197 -6.83 9.96 7.38
C ILE A 197 -8.10 9.41 8.04
N ALA A 198 -8.74 8.44 7.40
CA ALA A 198 -10.02 7.88 7.80
C ALA A 198 -9.82 6.56 8.54
N ILE A 199 -10.16 6.53 9.83
CA ILE A 199 -9.90 5.40 10.74
C ILE A 199 -11.23 4.99 11.40
N GLU A 200 -11.49 3.69 11.54
CA GLU A 200 -12.68 3.23 12.25
C GLU A 200 -12.60 3.53 13.75
N ASP A 201 -13.75 3.85 14.37
CA ASP A 201 -13.89 4.26 15.76
C ASP A 201 -13.54 3.16 16.79
N ASN A 202 -13.37 1.92 16.32
CA ASN A 202 -12.86 0.80 17.13
C ASN A 202 -11.33 0.85 17.36
N LYS A 203 -10.64 1.89 16.87
CA LYS A 203 -9.18 2.10 17.01
C LYS A 203 -8.89 3.47 17.65
N PRO A 204 -9.37 3.74 18.90
CA PRO A 204 -9.23 5.06 19.53
C PRO A 204 -7.78 5.45 19.76
N ASP A 205 -6.90 4.51 20.05
CA ASP A 205 -5.46 4.68 20.22
C ASP A 205 -4.78 5.18 18.93
N CYS A 206 -5.11 4.61 17.77
CA CYS A 206 -4.64 5.11 16.47
C CYS A 206 -5.16 6.51 16.17
N ILE A 207 -6.44 6.77 16.43
CA ILE A 207 -7.05 8.08 16.19
C ILE A 207 -6.35 9.16 17.03
N GLU A 208 -6.09 8.89 18.30
CA GLU A 208 -5.40 9.82 19.20
C GLU A 208 -3.96 10.07 18.72
N LYS A 209 -3.22 9.00 18.43
CA LYS A 209 -1.82 9.09 18.03
C LYS A 209 -1.65 9.80 16.68
N MET A 210 -2.50 9.48 15.69
CA MET A 210 -2.49 10.15 14.38
C MET A 210 -2.86 11.63 14.50
N LYS A 211 -3.85 11.98 15.32
CA LYS A 211 -4.20 13.39 15.59
C LYS A 211 -3.04 14.17 16.20
N ALA A 212 -2.33 13.56 17.15
CA ALA A 212 -1.17 14.19 17.77
C ALA A 212 -0.03 14.40 16.75
N ALA A 213 0.25 13.43 15.91
CA ALA A 213 1.30 13.51 14.89
C ALA A 213 0.98 14.52 13.78
N ALA A 214 -0.29 14.65 13.40
CA ALA A 214 -0.76 15.58 12.38
C ALA A 214 -1.17 16.96 12.93
N ALA A 215 -0.95 17.25 14.22
CA ALA A 215 -1.45 18.46 14.87
C ALA A 215 -0.96 19.77 14.25
N ASN A 216 0.22 19.77 13.60
CA ASN A 216 0.81 20.94 12.95
C ASN A 216 0.58 20.98 11.43
N ASP A 217 -0.15 19.99 10.87
CA ASP A 217 -0.42 19.88 9.44
C ASP A 217 -1.85 20.37 9.15
N GLU A 218 -1.99 21.64 8.79
CA GLU A 218 -3.31 22.29 8.61
C GLU A 218 -4.19 21.65 7.53
N HIS A 219 -3.59 20.93 6.58
CA HIS A 219 -4.28 20.24 5.51
C HIS A 219 -4.59 18.76 5.80
N VAL A 220 -4.14 18.23 6.94
CA VAL A 220 -4.35 16.82 7.33
C VAL A 220 -5.40 16.73 8.42
N GLU A 221 -6.52 16.08 8.12
CA GLU A 221 -7.61 15.80 9.07
C GLU A 221 -7.63 14.32 9.43
N VAL A 222 -7.68 13.98 10.71
CA VAL A 222 -7.93 12.59 11.16
C VAL A 222 -9.40 12.44 11.50
N ARG A 223 -10.10 11.58 10.77
CA ARG A 223 -11.55 11.39 10.89
C ARG A 223 -11.90 9.99 11.39
N ALA A 224 -12.63 9.91 12.50
CA ALA A 224 -13.22 8.67 12.98
C ALA A 224 -14.44 8.30 12.12
N LEU A 225 -14.52 7.04 11.70
CA LEU A 225 -15.63 6.47 10.94
C LEU A 225 -16.32 5.36 11.74
N PRO A 226 -17.64 5.15 11.55
CA PRO A 226 -18.33 4.04 12.20
C PRO A 226 -17.74 2.71 11.76
N CYS A 227 -17.58 1.80 12.71
CA CYS A 227 -17.10 0.46 12.47
C CYS A 227 -18.18 -0.40 11.81
N MET A 228 -18.00 -0.75 10.55
CA MET A 228 -18.91 -1.56 9.75
C MET A 228 -18.20 -2.22 8.56
N TYR A 229 -18.76 -3.28 8.01
CA TYR A 229 -18.23 -3.89 6.79
C TYR A 229 -19.15 -3.55 5.59
N PRO A 230 -18.61 -3.11 4.45
CA PRO A 230 -17.20 -2.88 4.11
C PRO A 230 -16.80 -1.39 4.21
N GLN A 231 -16.42 -0.90 5.39
CA GLN A 231 -16.06 0.51 5.60
C GLN A 231 -14.85 0.93 4.73
N GLY A 232 -13.85 0.03 4.56
CA GLY A 232 -12.67 0.25 3.73
C GLY A 232 -12.92 0.17 2.22
N GLY A 233 -14.14 -0.20 1.79
CA GLY A 233 -14.50 -0.17 0.37
C GLY A 233 -14.45 1.26 -0.16
N GLU A 234 -13.69 1.55 -1.22
CA GLU A 234 -13.39 2.92 -1.70
C GLU A 234 -14.63 3.81 -1.83
N LYS A 235 -15.72 3.30 -2.44
CA LYS A 235 -16.96 4.09 -2.62
C LYS A 235 -17.68 4.35 -1.30
N VAL A 236 -17.65 3.41 -0.36
CA VAL A 236 -18.22 3.55 0.99
C VAL A 236 -17.41 4.56 1.79
N LEU A 237 -16.09 4.44 1.74
CA LEU A 237 -15.15 5.34 2.39
C LEU A 237 -15.33 6.79 1.93
N ILE A 238 -15.39 7.02 0.61
CA ILE A 238 -15.63 8.34 0.02
C ILE A 238 -16.97 8.92 0.51
N TYR A 239 -18.03 8.11 0.49
CA TYR A 239 -19.33 8.58 0.95
C TYR A 239 -19.32 8.95 2.43
N HIS A 240 -18.74 8.12 3.30
CA HIS A 240 -18.70 8.39 4.74
C HIS A 240 -17.77 9.56 5.11
N THR A 241 -16.68 9.74 4.35
CA THR A 241 -15.77 10.87 4.58
C THR A 241 -16.32 12.18 4.02
N THR A 242 -16.83 12.17 2.79
CA THR A 242 -17.13 13.41 2.06
C THR A 242 -18.61 13.68 1.84
N GLY A 243 -19.47 12.64 1.93
CA GLY A 243 -20.86 12.69 1.52
C GLY A 243 -21.09 12.61 0.01
N LYS A 244 -20.03 12.51 -0.79
CA LYS A 244 -20.09 12.42 -2.25
C LYS A 244 -20.38 10.98 -2.69
N ILE A 245 -21.17 10.84 -3.75
CA ILE A 245 -21.47 9.55 -4.36
C ILE A 245 -20.66 9.43 -5.65
N MET A 246 -19.85 8.38 -5.72
CA MET A 246 -19.12 8.07 -6.95
C MET A 246 -20.08 7.63 -8.05
N PRO A 247 -20.03 8.25 -9.24
CA PRO A 247 -20.84 7.81 -10.38
C PRO A 247 -20.54 6.36 -10.77
N GLU A 248 -21.53 5.69 -11.32
CA GLU A 248 -21.38 4.33 -11.83
C GLU A 248 -20.27 4.28 -12.91
N GLY A 249 -19.42 3.25 -12.87
CA GLY A 249 -18.32 3.06 -13.81
C GLY A 249 -17.13 4.02 -13.65
N LYS A 250 -17.15 4.92 -12.65
CA LYS A 250 -16.00 5.78 -12.34
C LYS A 250 -15.14 5.21 -11.22
N LEU A 251 -13.86 5.52 -11.30
CA LEU A 251 -12.87 5.26 -10.24
C LEU A 251 -12.73 6.50 -9.35
N PRO A 252 -12.31 6.30 -8.09
CA PRO A 252 -11.96 7.39 -7.18
C PRO A 252 -10.86 8.29 -7.72
#